data_5b055cb9222b5734259c0ff77f92ba91
#
_entry.id   5b055cb9222b5734259c0ff77f92ba91
#
_cell.length_a   1.000
_cell.length_b   1.000
_cell.length_c   1.000
_cell.angle_alpha   90.00
_cell.angle_beta   90.00
_cell.angle_gamma   90.00
#
_symmetry.space_group_name_H-M   'P 1'
#
loop_
_entity.id
_entity.type
_entity.pdbx_description
1 polymer ?
#
loop_
_entity_poly.entity_id
_entity_poly.type
_entity_poly.pdbx_seq_one_letter_code
_entity_poly.pdbx_strand_id
1 'polypeptide(L)'
;GAESFHMALVEAAGMLADGMDCVAVVDFDDCQPGALLDAFESRPCDALYATAWLLKKGAGVTMTPRSLKQAEPVLPASLQLAAGLASERSAFVTSGAATRFEWERA
;
A
#
# COMPACT_ATOMS: atom_id res chain seq x y z
N GLY A 1 -5.67 7.58 -3.34
CA GLY A 1 -5.15 8.37 -2.24
C GLY A 1 -4.24 7.56 -1.33
N ALA A 2 -3.62 8.22 -0.39
CA ALA A 2 -2.62 7.61 0.48
C ALA A 2 -3.14 6.42 1.30
N GLU A 3 -4.45 6.41 1.61
CA GLU A 3 -5.07 5.34 2.37
C GLU A 3 -5.69 4.25 1.50
N SER A 4 -5.91 4.52 0.23
CA SER A 4 -6.67 3.61 -0.65
C SER A 4 -6.06 2.22 -0.74
N PHE A 5 -4.74 2.15 -0.86
CA PHE A 5 -4.05 0.86 -0.99
C PHE A 5 -4.17 0.03 0.28
N HIS A 6 -3.94 0.65 1.44
CA HIS A 6 -4.06 -0.05 2.73
C HIS A 6 -5.49 -0.54 2.95
N MET A 7 -6.48 0.27 2.61
CA MET A 7 -7.88 -0.13 2.75
C MET A 7 -8.23 -1.27 1.79
N ALA A 8 -7.70 -1.24 0.57
CA ALA A 8 -7.89 -2.34 -0.37
C ALA A 8 -7.29 -3.64 0.14
N LEU A 9 -6.13 -3.59 0.80
CA LEU A 9 -5.53 -4.78 1.41
C LEU A 9 -6.39 -5.33 2.54
N VAL A 10 -6.94 -4.47 3.38
CA VAL A 10 -7.83 -4.90 4.47
C VAL A 10 -9.07 -5.58 3.90
N GLU A 11 -9.67 -4.98 2.87
CA GLU A 11 -10.83 -5.56 2.21
C GLU A 11 -10.50 -6.90 1.56
N ALA A 12 -9.37 -6.98 0.87
CA ALA A 12 -8.90 -8.23 0.27
C ALA A 12 -8.68 -9.32 1.31
N ALA A 13 -8.11 -8.97 2.47
CA ALA A 13 -7.92 -9.92 3.57
C ALA A 13 -9.25 -10.47 4.05
N GLY A 14 -10.28 -9.61 4.15
CA GLY A 14 -11.64 -10.03 4.50
C GLY A 14 -12.22 -10.99 3.48
N MET A 15 -12.04 -10.72 2.19
CA MET A 15 -12.51 -11.59 1.12
C MET A 15 -11.85 -12.97 1.17
N LEU A 16 -10.54 -13.00 1.42
CA LEU A 16 -9.82 -14.26 1.58
C LEU A 16 -10.30 -15.02 2.80
N ALA A 17 -10.57 -14.33 3.91
CA ALA A 17 -11.11 -14.96 5.11
C ALA A 17 -12.49 -15.55 4.88
N ASP A 18 -13.27 -14.93 3.99
CA ASP A 18 -14.62 -15.40 3.63
C ASP A 18 -14.63 -16.55 2.61
N GLY A 19 -13.47 -17.01 2.18
CA GLY A 19 -13.37 -18.21 1.35
C GLY A 19 -12.93 -17.99 -0.09
N MET A 20 -12.59 -16.77 -0.49
CA MET A 20 -11.98 -16.53 -1.80
C MET A 20 -10.62 -17.20 -1.89
N ASP A 21 -10.32 -17.81 -3.03
CA ASP A 21 -9.04 -18.47 -3.25
C ASP A 21 -7.92 -17.47 -3.48
N CYS A 22 -8.23 -16.39 -4.18
CA CYS A 22 -7.27 -15.31 -4.40
C CYS A 22 -8.02 -14.00 -4.68
N VAL A 23 -7.35 -12.89 -4.45
CA VAL A 23 -7.87 -11.56 -4.70
C VAL A 23 -6.79 -10.74 -5.39
N ALA A 24 -7.15 -10.04 -6.45
CA ALA A 24 -6.24 -9.12 -7.11
C ALA A 24 -6.48 -7.70 -6.60
N VAL A 25 -5.40 -7.01 -6.27
CA VAL A 25 -5.43 -5.60 -5.89
C VAL A 25 -4.57 -4.83 -6.88
N VAL A 26 -5.14 -3.80 -7.46
CA VAL A 26 -4.42 -2.91 -8.38
C VAL A 26 -4.41 -1.52 -7.76
N ASP A 27 -3.23 -0.93 -7.71
CA ASP A 27 -3.07 0.42 -7.19
C ASP A 27 -2.33 1.25 -8.24
N PHE A 28 -2.88 2.39 -8.56
CA PHE A 28 -2.28 3.29 -9.55
C PHE A 28 -2.63 4.74 -9.24
N ASP A 29 -1.86 5.63 -9.79
CA ASP A 29 -2.12 7.05 -9.69
C ASP A 29 -1.77 7.70 -11.02
N ASP A 30 -2.63 8.63 -11.44
CA ASP A 30 -2.46 9.37 -12.68
C ASP A 30 -1.89 10.76 -12.40
N CYS A 31 -1.18 11.30 -13.40
CA CYS A 31 -0.80 12.70 -13.37
C CYS A 31 -2.04 13.56 -13.38
N GLN A 32 -2.10 14.51 -12.47
CA GLN A 32 -3.16 15.49 -12.45
C GLN A 32 -2.90 16.54 -13.53
N PRO A 33 -3.83 16.79 -14.45
CA PRO A 33 -3.60 17.76 -15.51
C PRO A 33 -3.74 19.20 -15.03
N GLY A 34 -2.98 20.07 -15.69
CA GLY A 34 -3.15 21.51 -15.61
C GLY A 34 -3.05 22.11 -14.22
N ALA A 35 -4.07 22.89 -13.84
CA ALA A 35 -4.07 23.65 -12.60
C ALA A 35 -3.99 22.81 -11.33
N LEU A 36 -4.39 21.54 -11.41
CA LEU A 36 -4.31 20.64 -10.27
C LEU A 36 -2.87 20.24 -9.95
N LEU A 37 -2.00 20.21 -10.96
CA LEU A 37 -0.59 19.95 -10.73
C LEU A 37 0.04 21.00 -9.83
N ASP A 38 -0.32 22.26 -10.03
CA ASP A 38 0.22 23.35 -9.21
C ASP A 38 -0.18 23.21 -7.76
N ALA A 39 -1.38 22.72 -7.51
CA ALA A 39 -1.87 22.47 -6.16
C ALA A 39 -1.17 21.28 -5.50
N PHE A 40 -0.55 20.41 -6.28
CA PHE A 40 0.11 19.20 -5.81
C PHE A 40 1.61 19.20 -6.05
N GLU A 41 2.22 20.38 -6.28
CA GLU A 41 3.66 20.45 -6.56
C GLU A 41 4.53 19.87 -5.44
N SER A 42 4.02 19.80 -4.24
CA SER A 42 4.75 19.20 -3.11
C SER A 42 4.54 17.69 -2.99
N ARG A 43 3.87 17.05 -3.95
CA ARG A 43 3.65 15.61 -3.91
C ARG A 43 5.00 14.87 -3.91
N PRO A 44 5.16 13.86 -3.06
CA PRO A 44 6.41 13.11 -2.98
C PRO A 44 6.74 12.33 -4.24
N CYS A 45 5.72 11.97 -5.03
CA CYS A 45 5.90 11.20 -6.24
C CYS A 45 5.11 11.82 -7.38
N ASP A 46 5.83 12.42 -8.32
CA ASP A 46 5.23 13.04 -9.50
C ASP A 46 5.03 12.07 -10.66
N ALA A 47 5.67 10.92 -10.59
CA ALA A 47 5.63 9.94 -11.66
C ALA A 47 4.35 9.13 -11.62
N LEU A 48 3.87 8.74 -12.79
CA LEU A 48 2.83 7.72 -12.90
C LEU A 48 3.37 6.41 -12.35
N TYR A 49 2.54 5.70 -11.62
CA TYR A 49 2.89 4.37 -11.16
C TYR A 49 1.66 3.46 -11.20
N ALA A 50 1.92 2.17 -11.28
CA ALA A 50 0.89 1.16 -11.11
C ALA A 50 1.53 -0.08 -10.50
N THR A 51 0.81 -0.69 -9.57
CA THR A 51 1.20 -1.98 -9.00
C THR A 51 0.00 -2.91 -9.06
N ALA A 52 0.27 -4.20 -9.25
CA ALA A 52 -0.75 -5.22 -9.24
C ALA A 52 -0.29 -6.36 -8.32
N TRP A 53 -1.20 -6.81 -7.48
CA TRP A 53 -0.92 -7.79 -6.44
C TRP A 53 -1.92 -8.92 -6.54
N LEU A 54 -1.44 -10.14 -6.55
CA LEU A 54 -2.28 -11.32 -6.43
C LEU A 54 -2.12 -11.89 -5.04
N LEU A 55 -3.16 -11.80 -4.24
CA LEU A 55 -3.13 -12.19 -2.82
C LEU A 55 -3.80 -13.54 -2.65
N LYS A 56 -3.16 -14.40 -1.88
CA LYS A 56 -3.67 -15.72 -1.53
C LYS A 56 -3.54 -15.94 -0.04
N LYS A 57 -4.38 -16.79 0.53
CA LYS A 57 -4.18 -17.26 1.88
C LYS A 57 -2.87 -18.01 1.98
N GLY A 58 -2.17 -17.80 3.09
CA GLY A 58 -0.92 -18.51 3.33
C GLY A 58 -0.18 -17.92 4.50
N ALA A 59 0.99 -18.50 4.79
CA ALA A 59 1.83 -18.11 5.92
C ALA A 59 3.07 -17.31 5.49
N GLY A 60 3.05 -16.70 4.30
CA GLY A 60 4.21 -16.00 3.78
C GLY A 60 4.53 -14.70 4.47
N VAL A 61 3.50 -13.89 4.72
CA VAL A 61 3.66 -12.55 5.31
C VAL A 61 2.49 -12.26 6.21
N THR A 62 2.76 -11.67 7.35
CA THR A 62 1.73 -11.21 8.28
C THR A 62 1.67 -9.68 8.24
N MET A 63 0.46 -9.16 8.20
CA MET A 63 0.19 -7.72 8.18
C MET A 63 -0.57 -7.32 9.43
N THR A 64 -0.09 -6.32 10.15
CA THR A 64 -0.76 -5.80 11.34
C THR A 64 -1.03 -4.31 11.15
N PRO A 65 -2.31 -3.89 11.11
CA PRO A 65 -2.63 -2.48 10.98
C PRO A 65 -2.41 -1.73 12.31
N ARG A 66 -1.98 -0.48 12.19
CA ARG A 66 -1.80 0.43 13.32
C ARG A 66 -2.31 1.82 12.95
N SER A 67 -2.81 2.54 13.93
CA SER A 67 -3.14 3.94 13.74
C SER A 67 -1.88 4.80 13.76
N LEU A 68 -1.87 5.85 12.95
CA LEU A 68 -0.76 6.78 12.86
C LEU A 68 -1.30 8.19 12.99
N LYS A 69 -0.72 8.98 13.89
CA LYS A 69 -1.22 10.33 14.16
C LYS A 69 -0.90 11.31 13.06
N GLN A 70 0.26 11.21 12.46
CA GLN A 70 0.67 12.05 11.36
C GLN A 70 1.79 11.37 10.60
N ALA A 71 1.64 11.22 9.32
CA ALA A 71 2.75 10.92 8.43
C ALA A 71 2.38 11.31 7.02
N GLU A 72 3.29 11.99 6.38
CA GLU A 72 3.25 12.15 4.95
C GLU A 72 4.21 11.13 4.36
N PRO A 73 3.70 10.09 3.70
CA PRO A 73 4.58 9.10 3.12
C PRO A 73 5.39 9.70 1.97
N VAL A 74 6.68 9.38 1.93
CA VAL A 74 7.56 9.81 0.85
C VAL A 74 7.26 9.05 -0.44
N LEU A 75 6.80 7.81 -0.31
CA LEU A 75 6.41 6.98 -1.44
C LEU A 75 4.98 6.49 -1.26
N PRO A 76 4.25 6.23 -2.37
CA PRO A 76 2.98 5.54 -2.26
C PRO A 76 3.10 4.21 -1.51
N ALA A 77 2.06 3.87 -0.75
CA ALA A 77 2.09 2.68 0.11
C ALA A 77 2.39 1.40 -0.67
N SER A 78 1.84 1.25 -1.88
CA SER A 78 2.09 0.05 -2.67
C SER A 78 3.56 -0.06 -3.12
N LEU A 79 4.21 1.06 -3.39
CA LEU A 79 5.64 1.07 -3.72
C LEU A 79 6.48 0.78 -2.48
N GLN A 80 6.06 1.24 -1.31
CA GLN A 80 6.72 0.88 -0.05
C GLN A 80 6.64 -0.62 0.19
N LEU A 81 5.47 -1.23 -0.07
CA LEU A 81 5.31 -2.67 0.07
C LEU A 81 6.21 -3.42 -0.90
N ALA A 82 6.26 -3.00 -2.16
CA ALA A 82 7.14 -3.62 -3.14
C ALA A 82 8.61 -3.55 -2.71
N ALA A 83 9.05 -2.40 -2.21
CA ALA A 83 10.42 -2.23 -1.72
C ALA A 83 10.69 -3.11 -0.50
N GLY A 84 9.72 -3.18 0.43
CA GLY A 84 9.84 -4.03 1.62
C GLY A 84 9.96 -5.51 1.27
N LEU A 85 9.14 -5.98 0.34
CA LEU A 85 9.18 -7.37 -0.10
C LEU A 85 10.46 -7.70 -0.89
N ALA A 86 11.00 -6.73 -1.62
CA ALA A 86 12.26 -6.92 -2.35
C ALA A 86 13.48 -6.86 -1.41
N SER A 87 13.34 -6.31 -0.22
CA SER A 87 14.41 -6.26 0.76
C SER A 87 14.60 -7.63 1.43
N GLU A 88 15.74 -7.83 2.09
CA GLU A 88 16.01 -9.04 2.85
C GLU A 88 15.53 -8.95 4.30
N ARG A 89 14.87 -7.87 4.67
CA ARG A 89 14.40 -7.67 6.04
C ARG A 89 13.28 -8.65 6.39
N SER A 90 13.33 -9.15 7.60
CA SER A 90 12.27 -10.02 8.12
C SER A 90 11.02 -9.22 8.53
N ALA A 91 11.18 -7.94 8.80
CA ALA A 91 10.09 -7.06 9.16
C ALA A 91 10.30 -5.68 8.55
N PHE A 92 9.20 -5.04 8.16
CA PHE A 92 9.22 -3.69 7.62
C PHE A 92 7.86 -3.01 7.82
N VAL A 93 7.76 -1.74 7.49
CA VAL A 93 6.58 -0.92 7.70
C VAL A 93 6.18 -0.25 6.40
N THR A 94 4.89 -0.15 6.14
CA THR A 94 4.34 0.73 5.11
C THR A 94 3.42 1.74 5.76
N SER A 95 3.46 2.98 5.27
CA SER A 95 2.68 4.08 5.86
C SER A 95 1.76 4.71 4.83
N GLY A 96 0.52 4.92 5.23
CA GLY A 96 -0.43 5.77 4.52
C GLY A 96 -0.52 7.13 5.22
N ALA A 97 -1.61 7.86 5.00
CA ALA A 97 -1.80 9.17 5.63
C ALA A 97 -2.14 9.06 7.12
N ALA A 98 -2.95 8.08 7.49
CA ALA A 98 -3.44 7.91 8.85
C ALA A 98 -3.25 6.51 9.40
N THR A 99 -2.70 5.59 8.60
CA THR A 99 -2.47 4.21 9.00
C THR A 99 -1.04 3.82 8.74
N ARG A 100 -0.58 2.87 9.52
CA ARG A 100 0.70 2.20 9.34
C ARG A 100 0.46 0.71 9.41
N PHE A 101 1.04 -0.03 8.48
CA PHE A 101 0.99 -1.48 8.49
C PHE A 101 2.37 -2.02 8.84
N GLU A 102 2.40 -2.89 9.81
CA GLU A 102 3.59 -3.61 10.20
C GLU A 102 3.57 -4.97 9.53
N TRP A 103 4.65 -5.31 8.85
CA TRP A 103 4.76 -6.52 8.05
C TRP A 103 5.84 -7.43 8.63
N GLU A 104 5.58 -8.71 8.63
CA GLU A 104 6.51 -9.70 9.15
C GLU A 104 6.52 -10.91 8.22
N ARG A 105 7.71 -11.34 7.84
CA ARG A 105 7.86 -12.55 7.02
C ARG A 105 7.80 -13.78 7.90
N ALA A 106 7.21 -14.81 7.36
CA ALA A 106 7.21 -16.11 8.04
C ALA A 106 8.60 -16.73 8.04
#